data_af16cacc1b57ce7e490a372dd06d4e8d
#
_entry.id   af16cacc1b57ce7e490a372dd06d4e8d
#
_cell.length_a   1.000
_cell.length_b   1.000
_cell.length_c   1.000
_cell.angle_alpha   90.00
_cell.angle_beta   90.00
_cell.angle_gamma   90.00
#
_symmetry.space_group_name_H-M   'P 1'
#
loop_
_entity.id
_entity.type
_entity.pdbx_description
1 polymer ?
#
loop_
_entity_poly.entity_id
_entity_poly.type
_entity_poly.pdbx_seq_one_letter_code
_entity_poly.pdbx_strand_id
1 'polypeptide(L)'
;MHNALQRGSELGARRWPGSHRPLRSWITVALAGGLALLTCGLTAPSAGASSGALKIAAIAPLSGATATLGKIMEGPCAGAVTVVNKAGGVLGHKLVCYPVNDLGDPADAVANVSRALATTSNIVGAIGLTSATAATEVPILNSAKVTMVSQNGLSEFTSHYYPYFWRMTPPDFDGGAALGLVAVRQGFKKAAVLIQNSTANTGTRPGIVNALDQHHVKIVSNLVIPGDASSYDSVINRIRSARPNGLIISADVQTTVTLLSEYKSLDSGRVPPVIVPTGILGSSLDSDVKKLLGVKYLTHDLTLVGTYVDTSSAAFKQYETAVKHTSIGATEASAILATQAIGTIYDGIIVMSLAMDAAHSTTPAVYNKYMAEVTEARKGAVIVHTYAQGVKALKQRRSIRYVGVTGPIAFDKFHNSSGEYASFTLTAKDNVVTGRIIGPATISKITKG
;
A
#
# COMPACT_ATOMS: atom_id res chain seq x y z
N MET A 1 -42.15 40.21 -21.60
CA MET A 1 -42.05 41.63 -21.22
C MET A 1 -40.59 41.88 -20.91
N HIS A 2 -39.91 42.33 -21.87
CA HIS A 2 -39.38 43.66 -22.20
C HIS A 2 -38.21 44.05 -21.32
N ASN A 3 -37.03 43.98 -21.94
CA ASN A 3 -36.21 45.09 -22.52
C ASN A 3 -35.40 45.83 -21.46
N ALA A 4 -34.21 46.01 -21.60
CA ALA A 4 -33.25 46.58 -22.57
C ALA A 4 -32.40 47.60 -21.77
N LEU A 5 -31.19 47.85 -21.95
CA LEU A 5 -30.31 48.50 -22.90
C LEU A 5 -29.01 48.83 -22.13
N GLN A 6 -27.86 48.43 -22.62
CA GLN A 6 -26.87 49.19 -23.39
C GLN A 6 -26.48 50.60 -22.91
N ARG A 7 -25.18 50.77 -22.73
CA ARG A 7 -24.22 51.83 -23.14
C ARG A 7 -23.04 51.81 -22.16
N GLY A 8 -21.79 51.79 -22.51
CA GLY A 8 -21.05 52.33 -23.65
C GLY A 8 -20.12 53.44 -23.19
N SER A 9 -18.92 53.43 -23.67
CA SER A 9 -17.86 54.44 -23.80
C SER A 9 -16.63 54.16 -22.94
N GLU A 10 -15.54 53.78 -23.55
CA GLU A 10 -14.54 54.48 -24.39
C GLU A 10 -13.56 55.40 -23.63
N LEU A 11 -12.29 55.22 -24.03
CA LEU A 11 -11.16 56.15 -24.04
C LEU A 11 -10.29 56.17 -22.74
N GLY A 12 -9.03 55.88 -22.83
CA GLY A 12 -7.98 56.66 -23.37
C GLY A 12 -6.60 56.03 -23.28
N ALA A 13 -6.02 55.85 -24.40
CA ALA A 13 -4.62 55.59 -24.60
C ALA A 13 -3.77 56.81 -24.28
N ARG A 14 -2.66 56.64 -23.59
CA ARG A 14 -1.57 57.62 -23.61
C ARG A 14 -0.26 56.92 -23.98
N ARG A 15 0.24 57.34 -25.15
CA ARG A 15 1.58 57.07 -25.69
C ARG A 15 2.62 57.97 -25.04
N TRP A 16 3.82 57.47 -25.03
CA TRP A 16 5.07 58.16 -24.72
C TRP A 16 5.94 58.32 -25.94
N PRO A 17 6.75 59.31 -26.02
CA PRO A 17 7.96 59.32 -26.82
C PRO A 17 9.19 59.47 -25.96
N GLY A 18 10.31 58.79 -26.13
CA GLY A 18 11.28 59.00 -27.14
C GLY A 18 12.63 59.47 -26.59
N SER A 19 13.68 58.76 -27.03
CA SER A 19 15.03 59.21 -27.38
C SER A 19 16.00 59.61 -26.23
N HIS A 20 17.29 59.23 -26.22
CA HIS A 20 18.39 59.30 -27.20
C HIS A 20 19.62 58.50 -26.75
N ARG A 21 20.41 58.05 -27.73
CA ARG A 21 21.80 57.56 -27.67
C ARG A 21 22.77 58.74 -27.56
N PRO A 22 24.13 58.53 -27.69
CA PRO A 22 25.14 57.63 -27.09
C PRO A 22 26.35 58.43 -26.57
N LEU A 23 27.41 57.76 -26.06
CA LEU A 23 28.80 58.20 -26.28
C LEU A 23 29.83 57.13 -25.86
N ARG A 24 30.76 56.93 -26.78
CA ARG A 24 32.01 56.14 -26.70
C ARG A 24 33.07 56.89 -25.84
N SER A 25 33.95 56.19 -25.18
CA SER A 25 35.38 56.55 -25.24
C SER A 25 36.27 55.36 -24.87
N TRP A 26 37.24 55.19 -25.65
CA TRP A 26 38.41 54.30 -25.61
C TRP A 26 39.43 54.81 -24.60
N ILE A 27 40.13 53.93 -23.90
CA ILE A 27 41.55 54.09 -23.58
C ILE A 27 42.19 52.71 -23.48
N THR A 28 43.14 52.49 -24.33
CA THR A 28 44.18 51.45 -24.37
C THR A 28 45.39 51.93 -23.56
N VAL A 29 45.93 51.08 -22.68
CA VAL A 29 47.36 51.14 -22.34
C VAL A 29 47.89 49.71 -22.12
N ALA A 30 49.06 49.51 -22.74
CA ALA A 30 49.74 48.23 -22.83
C ALA A 30 50.92 48.08 -21.85
N LEU A 31 51.35 46.82 -21.70
CA LEU A 31 52.71 46.29 -21.42
C LEU A 31 53.31 46.46 -20.01
N ALA A 32 53.61 45.38 -19.32
CA ALA A 32 54.87 44.62 -19.36
C ALA A 32 55.04 43.72 -18.14
N GLY A 33 55.36 42.46 -18.38
CA GLY A 33 56.47 41.77 -17.72
C GLY A 33 56.24 41.05 -16.42
N GLY A 34 56.35 39.73 -16.44
CA GLY A 34 56.56 38.95 -15.21
C GLY A 34 56.17 37.47 -15.37
N LEU A 35 57.10 36.68 -15.91
CA LEU A 35 56.99 35.19 -15.96
C LEU A 35 57.22 34.66 -14.55
N ALA A 36 56.16 34.16 -13.88
CA ALA A 36 56.29 33.32 -12.74
C ALA A 36 55.38 32.08 -12.95
N LEU A 37 55.99 30.97 -13.31
CA LEU A 37 55.37 29.65 -13.33
C LEU A 37 55.03 29.20 -11.89
N LEU A 38 53.82 29.48 -11.45
CA LEU A 38 53.21 28.78 -10.33
C LEU A 38 52.18 27.80 -10.92
N THR A 39 52.53 26.51 -10.90
CA THR A 39 51.60 25.41 -11.11
C THR A 39 50.61 25.35 -9.92
N CYS A 40 49.59 26.21 -9.95
CA CYS A 40 48.42 25.99 -9.13
C CYS A 40 47.61 24.87 -9.76
N GLY A 41 47.64 23.70 -9.12
CA GLY A 41 46.69 22.64 -9.40
C GLY A 41 45.25 23.20 -9.31
N LEU A 42 44.63 23.37 -10.48
CA LEU A 42 43.20 23.61 -10.59
C LEU A 42 42.48 22.33 -10.16
N THR A 43 42.30 22.15 -8.84
CA THR A 43 41.17 21.38 -8.38
C THR A 43 39.97 22.24 -8.73
N ALA A 44 39.35 21.98 -9.87
CA ALA A 44 38.03 22.46 -10.16
C ALA A 44 37.15 22.01 -8.98
N PRO A 45 36.46 22.90 -8.27
CA PRO A 45 35.40 22.44 -7.39
C PRO A 45 34.42 21.73 -8.32
N SER A 46 34.30 20.43 -8.13
CA SER A 46 33.13 19.72 -8.66
C SER A 46 31.94 20.51 -8.12
N ALA A 47 31.33 21.30 -8.98
CA ALA A 47 30.00 21.85 -8.71
C ALA A 47 29.10 20.65 -8.44
N GLY A 48 29.04 20.25 -7.18
CA GLY A 48 28.00 19.37 -6.71
C GLY A 48 26.71 20.10 -7.05
N ALA A 49 26.11 19.75 -8.17
CA ALA A 49 24.74 20.09 -8.43
C ALA A 49 24.00 19.70 -7.17
N SER A 50 23.49 20.68 -6.42
CA SER A 50 22.53 20.48 -5.36
C SER A 50 21.28 19.92 -6.03
N SER A 51 21.36 18.64 -6.40
CA SER A 51 20.20 17.91 -6.88
C SER A 51 19.22 17.86 -5.72
N GLY A 52 18.07 18.48 -5.88
CA GLY A 52 17.02 18.45 -4.90
C GLY A 52 16.74 17.01 -4.47
N ALA A 53 16.22 16.81 -3.26
CA ALA A 53 15.90 15.48 -2.75
C ALA A 53 15.02 14.71 -3.74
N LEU A 54 15.28 13.42 -3.87
CA LEU A 54 14.42 12.50 -4.62
C LEU A 54 13.10 12.33 -3.86
N LYS A 55 11.98 12.31 -4.56
CA LYS A 55 10.66 12.26 -3.97
C LYS A 55 9.95 10.95 -4.31
N ILE A 56 9.45 10.28 -3.28
CA ILE A 56 8.46 9.21 -3.42
C ILE A 56 7.09 9.85 -3.19
N ALA A 57 6.25 9.86 -4.20
CA ALA A 57 4.87 10.31 -4.06
C ALA A 57 4.10 9.32 -3.17
N ALA A 58 3.76 9.75 -1.96
CA ALA A 58 2.95 8.99 -1.02
C ALA A 58 1.48 9.39 -1.23
N ILE A 59 0.77 8.59 -2.03
CA ILE A 59 -0.60 8.86 -2.46
C ILE A 59 -1.55 8.18 -1.48
N ALA A 60 -2.37 8.96 -0.81
CA ALA A 60 -3.26 8.45 0.24
C ALA A 60 -4.36 9.47 0.57
N PRO A 61 -5.48 9.04 1.16
CA PRO A 61 -6.52 9.95 1.67
C PRO A 61 -6.03 10.65 2.95
N LEU A 62 -5.35 11.78 2.81
CA LEU A 62 -4.81 12.54 3.95
C LEU A 62 -5.86 13.42 4.63
N SER A 63 -7.03 13.58 4.04
CA SER A 63 -8.20 14.26 4.60
C SER A 63 -9.50 13.61 4.13
N GLY A 64 -10.65 14.00 4.70
CA GLY A 64 -11.94 13.41 4.39
C GLY A 64 -12.30 12.20 5.28
N ALA A 65 -13.30 11.43 4.85
CA ALA A 65 -13.88 10.33 5.66
C ALA A 65 -12.89 9.19 5.96
N THR A 66 -11.91 8.98 5.08
CA THR A 66 -10.91 7.91 5.20
C THR A 66 -9.52 8.40 5.61
N ALA A 67 -9.40 9.63 6.15
CA ALA A 67 -8.13 10.25 6.54
C ALA A 67 -7.30 9.44 7.54
N THR A 68 -7.92 8.60 8.35
CA THR A 68 -7.23 7.70 9.27
C THR A 68 -6.31 6.74 8.52
N LEU A 69 -6.72 6.25 7.34
CA LEU A 69 -5.91 5.38 6.51
C LEU A 69 -4.65 6.11 6.00
N GLY A 70 -4.79 7.36 5.58
CA GLY A 70 -3.64 8.18 5.14
C GLY A 70 -2.61 8.37 6.26
N LYS A 71 -3.05 8.68 7.48
CA LYS A 71 -2.17 8.82 8.64
C LYS A 71 -1.37 7.55 8.95
N ILE A 72 -2.01 6.39 8.84
CA ILE A 72 -1.36 5.09 9.04
C ILE A 72 -0.23 4.86 8.02
N MET A 73 -0.37 5.39 6.80
CA MET A 73 0.60 5.22 5.72
C MET A 73 1.83 6.13 5.86
N GLU A 74 1.72 7.26 6.57
CA GLU A 74 2.81 8.23 6.73
C GLU A 74 4.02 7.64 7.49
N GLY A 75 3.78 6.88 8.54
CA GLY A 75 4.84 6.34 9.38
C GLY A 75 5.79 5.38 8.64
N PRO A 76 5.29 4.34 7.95
CA PRO A 76 6.12 3.45 7.14
C PRO A 76 6.92 4.18 6.06
N CYS A 77 6.32 5.18 5.41
CA CYS A 77 7.05 6.02 4.45
C CYS A 77 8.19 6.77 5.13
N ALA A 78 7.93 7.48 6.22
CA ALA A 78 8.93 8.22 6.99
C ALA A 78 10.03 7.29 7.54
N GLY A 79 9.65 6.10 8.01
CA GLY A 79 10.58 5.08 8.48
C GLY A 79 11.52 4.60 7.38
N ALA A 80 10.98 4.27 6.21
CA ALA A 80 11.77 3.80 5.08
C ALA A 80 12.76 4.85 4.58
N VAL A 81 12.31 6.09 4.35
CA VAL A 81 13.21 7.16 3.90
C VAL A 81 14.29 7.48 4.94
N THR A 82 13.98 7.36 6.23
CA THR A 82 14.97 7.53 7.30
C THR A 82 16.06 6.48 7.23
N VAL A 83 15.69 5.20 7.03
CA VAL A 83 16.65 4.09 6.90
C VAL A 83 17.51 4.24 5.65
N VAL A 84 16.91 4.61 4.51
CA VAL A 84 17.61 4.87 3.25
C VAL A 84 18.63 6.00 3.43
N ASN A 85 18.19 7.12 3.99
CA ASN A 85 19.04 8.30 4.17
C ASN A 85 20.19 8.06 5.16
N LYS A 86 19.97 7.29 6.23
CA LYS A 86 21.03 6.88 7.18
C LYS A 86 22.11 6.02 6.52
N ALA A 87 21.76 5.25 5.50
CA ALA A 87 22.70 4.44 4.74
C ALA A 87 23.42 5.20 3.60
N GLY A 88 23.21 6.50 3.50
CA GLY A 88 23.85 7.39 2.50
C GLY A 88 22.93 7.85 1.38
N GLY A 89 21.63 7.54 1.46
CA GLY A 89 20.67 7.88 0.42
C GLY A 89 20.76 6.97 -0.81
N VAL A 90 19.95 7.24 -1.82
CA VAL A 90 19.95 6.53 -3.11
C VAL A 90 20.97 7.19 -4.02
N LEU A 91 22.00 6.45 -4.43
CA LEU A 91 23.12 6.99 -5.25
C LEU A 91 23.71 8.30 -4.69
N GLY A 92 23.68 8.47 -3.35
CA GLY A 92 24.14 9.69 -2.67
C GLY A 92 23.10 10.80 -2.52
N HIS A 93 21.90 10.64 -3.08
CA HIS A 93 20.81 11.62 -2.98
C HIS A 93 19.90 11.28 -1.81
N LYS A 94 19.45 12.32 -1.08
CA LYS A 94 18.42 12.17 -0.06
C LYS A 94 17.09 11.79 -0.68
N LEU A 95 16.36 10.90 -0.01
CA LEU A 95 15.00 10.50 -0.36
C LEU A 95 14.01 11.14 0.62
N VAL A 96 12.85 11.55 0.16
CA VAL A 96 11.77 12.09 0.99
C VAL A 96 10.41 11.55 0.56
N CYS A 97 9.49 11.40 1.52
CA CYS A 97 8.08 11.18 1.22
C CYS A 97 7.46 12.51 0.78
N TYR A 98 6.81 12.52 -0.36
CA TYR A 98 6.06 13.65 -0.88
C TYR A 98 4.56 13.32 -0.79
N PRO A 99 3.81 13.91 0.15
CA PRO A 99 2.40 13.58 0.34
C PRO A 99 1.56 14.07 -0.84
N VAL A 100 0.70 13.19 -1.35
CA VAL A 100 -0.31 13.50 -2.37
C VAL A 100 -1.65 13.05 -1.83
N ASN A 101 -2.53 13.99 -1.54
CA ASN A 101 -3.85 13.70 -1.00
C ASN A 101 -4.82 13.35 -2.13
N ASP A 102 -5.27 12.10 -2.20
CA ASP A 102 -6.26 11.60 -3.15
C ASP A 102 -7.70 11.74 -2.66
N LEU A 103 -7.90 12.19 -1.41
CA LEU A 103 -9.18 12.34 -0.70
C LEU A 103 -9.97 11.03 -0.56
N GLY A 104 -9.47 9.90 -1.07
CA GLY A 104 -10.17 8.61 -1.13
C GLY A 104 -11.32 8.62 -2.15
N ASP A 105 -11.33 9.59 -3.07
CA ASP A 105 -12.32 9.74 -4.14
C ASP A 105 -11.65 9.64 -5.51
N PRO A 106 -12.16 8.81 -6.44
CA PRO A 106 -11.56 8.62 -7.76
C PRO A 106 -11.45 9.90 -8.60
N ALA A 107 -12.40 10.82 -8.53
CA ALA A 107 -12.37 12.05 -9.32
C ALA A 107 -11.33 13.04 -8.77
N ASP A 108 -11.26 13.19 -7.46
CA ASP A 108 -10.26 14.01 -6.77
C ASP A 108 -8.84 13.44 -6.95
N ALA A 109 -8.69 12.11 -6.91
CA ALA A 109 -7.43 11.43 -7.15
C ALA A 109 -6.85 11.77 -8.54
N VAL A 110 -7.68 11.74 -9.60
CA VAL A 110 -7.25 12.13 -10.95
C VAL A 110 -6.67 13.54 -10.96
N ALA A 111 -7.39 14.51 -10.38
CA ALA A 111 -6.96 15.90 -10.38
C ALA A 111 -5.68 16.11 -9.54
N ASN A 112 -5.61 15.50 -8.37
CA ASN A 112 -4.52 15.73 -7.41
C ASN A 112 -3.23 15.02 -7.83
N VAL A 113 -3.30 13.78 -8.32
CA VAL A 113 -2.14 13.05 -8.83
C VAL A 113 -1.59 13.70 -10.09
N SER A 114 -2.47 14.08 -11.05
CA SER A 114 -2.03 14.79 -12.26
C SER A 114 -1.35 16.12 -11.94
N ARG A 115 -1.89 16.89 -10.99
CA ARG A 115 -1.30 18.15 -10.51
C ARG A 115 0.07 17.90 -9.88
N ALA A 116 0.19 16.89 -9.00
CA ALA A 116 1.46 16.57 -8.35
C ALA A 116 2.54 16.25 -9.39
N LEU A 117 2.22 15.44 -10.39
CA LEU A 117 3.15 15.09 -11.48
C LEU A 117 3.55 16.29 -12.33
N ALA A 118 2.61 17.21 -12.60
CA ALA A 118 2.85 18.38 -13.44
C ALA A 118 3.69 19.47 -12.72
N THR A 119 3.55 19.60 -11.41
CA THR A 119 4.12 20.72 -10.64
C THR A 119 5.32 20.34 -9.78
N THR A 120 5.59 19.05 -9.60
CA THR A 120 6.65 18.58 -8.69
C THR A 120 7.75 17.86 -9.46
N SER A 121 8.94 18.44 -9.39
CA SER A 121 10.16 17.80 -9.94
C SER A 121 10.68 16.69 -9.02
N ASN A 122 11.50 15.79 -9.60
CA ASN A 122 12.21 14.72 -8.89
C ASN A 122 11.29 13.69 -8.22
N ILE A 123 10.07 13.48 -8.71
CA ILE A 123 9.27 12.30 -8.35
C ILE A 123 9.91 11.11 -9.06
N VAL A 124 10.52 10.22 -8.27
CA VAL A 124 11.23 9.03 -8.77
C VAL A 124 10.44 7.74 -8.57
N GLY A 125 9.33 7.78 -7.85
CA GLY A 125 8.45 6.65 -7.62
C GLY A 125 7.20 7.07 -6.86
N ALA A 126 6.23 6.16 -6.76
CA ALA A 126 4.99 6.36 -6.01
C ALA A 126 4.67 5.14 -5.15
N ILE A 127 4.00 5.38 -4.01
CA ILE A 127 3.47 4.35 -3.12
C ILE A 127 2.06 4.72 -2.71
N GLY A 128 1.33 3.74 -2.18
CA GLY A 128 -0.05 3.92 -1.76
C GLY A 128 -1.00 3.28 -2.76
N LEU A 129 -1.84 4.06 -3.43
CA LEU A 129 -2.80 3.58 -4.43
C LEU A 129 -3.75 2.54 -3.80
N THR A 130 -4.64 3.04 -2.95
CA THR A 130 -5.61 2.20 -2.23
C THR A 130 -6.68 1.64 -3.17
N SER A 131 -7.44 0.65 -2.71
CA SER A 131 -8.51 0.06 -3.52
C SER A 131 -9.60 1.06 -3.94
N ALA A 132 -9.75 2.19 -3.23
CA ALA A 132 -10.75 3.20 -3.57
C ALA A 132 -10.38 3.99 -4.85
N THR A 133 -9.09 4.25 -5.07
CA THR A 133 -8.61 5.22 -6.08
C THR A 133 -7.67 4.62 -7.13
N ALA A 134 -7.11 3.44 -6.87
CA ALA A 134 -6.08 2.83 -7.72
C ALA A 134 -6.50 2.68 -9.20
N ALA A 135 -7.77 2.38 -9.47
CA ALA A 135 -8.27 2.23 -10.83
C ALA A 135 -8.08 3.50 -11.69
N THR A 136 -8.10 4.68 -11.05
CA THR A 136 -7.88 5.97 -11.73
C THR A 136 -6.42 6.43 -11.66
N GLU A 137 -5.70 6.11 -10.60
CA GLU A 137 -4.32 6.55 -10.37
C GLU A 137 -3.30 5.77 -11.20
N VAL A 138 -3.46 4.43 -11.28
CA VAL A 138 -2.53 3.56 -11.99
C VAL A 138 -2.33 3.94 -13.45
N PRO A 139 -3.39 4.19 -14.27
CA PRO A 139 -3.23 4.63 -15.65
C PRO A 139 -2.45 5.95 -15.77
N ILE A 140 -2.68 6.91 -14.86
CA ILE A 140 -2.02 8.23 -14.88
C ILE A 140 -0.51 8.06 -14.61
N LEU A 141 -0.16 7.36 -13.53
CA LEU A 141 1.23 7.11 -13.15
C LEU A 141 1.97 6.26 -14.20
N ASN A 142 1.29 5.25 -14.76
CA ASN A 142 1.85 4.40 -15.80
C ASN A 142 2.15 5.20 -17.08
N SER A 143 1.24 6.09 -17.49
CA SER A 143 1.44 6.98 -18.65
C SER A 143 2.57 7.97 -18.42
N ALA A 144 2.74 8.44 -17.20
CA ALA A 144 3.86 9.29 -16.78
C ALA A 144 5.17 8.51 -16.58
N LYS A 145 5.16 7.17 -16.76
CA LYS A 145 6.30 6.26 -16.55
C LYS A 145 6.88 6.35 -15.13
N VAL A 146 6.03 6.52 -14.13
CA VAL A 146 6.41 6.53 -12.72
C VAL A 146 6.27 5.11 -12.16
N THR A 147 7.37 4.52 -11.71
CA THR A 147 7.32 3.22 -11.00
C THR A 147 6.52 3.38 -9.72
N MET A 148 5.53 2.53 -9.53
CA MET A 148 4.63 2.61 -8.39
C MET A 148 4.51 1.26 -7.69
N VAL A 149 4.41 1.29 -6.36
CA VAL A 149 4.08 0.12 -5.54
C VAL A 149 2.73 0.35 -4.89
N SER A 150 1.79 -0.51 -5.22
CA SER A 150 0.40 -0.37 -4.79
C SER A 150 0.05 -1.29 -3.63
N GLN A 151 -0.91 -0.82 -2.82
CA GLN A 151 -1.47 -1.55 -1.69
C GLN A 151 -2.86 -2.12 -1.94
N ASN A 152 -3.40 -1.97 -3.15
CA ASN A 152 -4.72 -2.51 -3.45
C ASN A 152 -4.68 -4.01 -3.76
N GLY A 153 -5.79 -4.69 -3.47
CA GLY A 153 -6.01 -6.11 -3.79
C GLY A 153 -6.90 -6.33 -5.02
N LEU A 154 -7.26 -5.28 -5.76
CA LEU A 154 -8.26 -5.30 -6.82
C LEU A 154 -7.99 -6.33 -7.90
N SER A 155 -9.03 -7.06 -8.29
CA SER A 155 -8.95 -8.15 -9.28
C SER A 155 -8.56 -7.67 -10.68
N GLU A 156 -8.87 -6.43 -11.04
CA GLU A 156 -8.53 -5.86 -12.36
C GLU A 156 -7.02 -5.84 -12.61
N PHE A 157 -6.19 -5.64 -11.56
CA PHE A 157 -4.73 -5.66 -11.69
C PHE A 157 -4.12 -7.07 -11.64
N THR A 158 -4.92 -8.10 -11.41
CA THR A 158 -4.42 -9.48 -11.33
C THR A 158 -4.05 -10.03 -12.70
N SER A 159 -4.71 -9.57 -13.76
CA SER A 159 -4.50 -10.05 -15.14
C SER A 159 -4.25 -8.93 -16.15
N HIS A 160 -4.20 -7.67 -15.73
CA HIS A 160 -3.90 -6.54 -16.59
C HIS A 160 -2.48 -6.05 -16.34
N TYR A 161 -1.68 -5.97 -17.42
CA TYR A 161 -0.28 -5.58 -17.32
C TYR A 161 -0.09 -4.07 -17.48
N TYR A 162 0.42 -3.45 -16.43
CA TYR A 162 0.90 -2.08 -16.44
C TYR A 162 2.42 -2.09 -16.20
N PRO A 163 3.26 -1.67 -17.15
CA PRO A 163 4.72 -1.78 -17.05
C PRO A 163 5.35 -1.19 -15.79
N TYR A 164 4.79 -0.10 -15.27
CA TYR A 164 5.32 0.60 -14.09
C TYR A 164 4.58 0.30 -12.79
N PHE A 165 3.59 -0.59 -12.83
CA PHE A 165 2.82 -1.02 -11.67
C PHE A 165 3.44 -2.26 -11.04
N TRP A 166 3.61 -2.22 -9.72
CA TRP A 166 4.08 -3.33 -8.90
C TRP A 166 3.16 -3.48 -7.69
N ARG A 167 2.70 -4.68 -7.42
CA ARG A 167 1.79 -4.95 -6.31
C ARG A 167 2.43 -5.95 -5.36
N MET A 168 2.74 -5.48 -4.15
CA MET A 168 3.31 -6.32 -3.09
C MET A 168 2.23 -6.80 -2.10
N THR A 169 1.06 -6.21 -2.13
CA THR A 169 -0.14 -6.72 -1.46
C THR A 169 -0.75 -7.83 -2.29
N PRO A 170 -1.03 -9.02 -1.71
CA PRO A 170 -1.68 -10.08 -2.47
C PRO A 170 -3.06 -9.68 -2.99
N PRO A 171 -3.53 -10.27 -4.11
CA PRO A 171 -4.88 -10.06 -4.62
C PRO A 171 -5.97 -10.39 -3.58
N ASP A 172 -7.08 -9.67 -3.62
CA ASP A 172 -8.25 -9.93 -2.76
C ASP A 172 -8.76 -11.38 -2.93
N PHE A 173 -8.64 -11.93 -4.13
CA PHE A 173 -8.94 -13.34 -4.41
C PHE A 173 -8.16 -14.27 -3.47
N ASP A 174 -6.86 -14.03 -3.29
CA ASP A 174 -5.98 -14.84 -2.43
C ASP A 174 -6.42 -14.77 -0.97
N GLY A 175 -6.82 -13.57 -0.51
CA GLY A 175 -7.42 -13.36 0.80
C GLY A 175 -8.70 -14.18 0.99
N GLY A 176 -9.55 -14.16 -0.03
CA GLY A 176 -10.76 -14.98 -0.08
C GLY A 176 -10.46 -16.48 -0.02
N ALA A 177 -9.48 -16.95 -0.80
CA ALA A 177 -9.04 -18.34 -0.78
C ALA A 177 -8.52 -18.76 0.61
N ALA A 178 -7.79 -17.87 1.28
CA ALA A 178 -7.32 -18.11 2.65
C ALA A 178 -8.50 -18.24 3.64
N LEU A 179 -9.50 -17.35 3.57
CA LEU A 179 -10.73 -17.43 4.39
C LEU A 179 -11.43 -18.79 4.19
N GLY A 180 -11.64 -19.19 2.94
CA GLY A 180 -12.26 -20.48 2.62
C GLY A 180 -11.45 -21.68 3.10
N LEU A 181 -10.13 -21.68 2.93
CA LEU A 181 -9.23 -22.73 3.41
C LEU A 181 -9.22 -22.85 4.93
N VAL A 182 -9.33 -21.75 5.67
CA VAL A 182 -9.46 -21.77 7.13
C VAL A 182 -10.79 -22.40 7.54
N ALA A 183 -11.89 -22.08 6.84
CA ALA A 183 -13.20 -22.71 7.09
C ALA A 183 -13.15 -24.24 6.87
N VAL A 184 -12.49 -24.69 5.79
CA VAL A 184 -12.25 -26.11 5.53
C VAL A 184 -11.48 -26.77 6.69
N ARG A 185 -10.42 -26.14 7.16
CA ARG A 185 -9.57 -26.63 8.27
C ARG A 185 -10.30 -26.67 9.61
N GLN A 186 -11.24 -25.76 9.82
CA GLN A 186 -12.09 -25.75 11.01
C GLN A 186 -13.27 -26.74 10.93
N GLY A 187 -13.35 -27.50 9.83
CA GLY A 187 -14.35 -28.54 9.68
C GLY A 187 -15.74 -28.05 9.30
N PHE A 188 -15.84 -26.85 8.68
CA PHE A 188 -17.11 -26.40 8.14
C PHE A 188 -17.62 -27.40 7.11
N LYS A 189 -18.89 -27.80 7.24
CA LYS A 189 -19.59 -28.68 6.28
C LYS A 189 -20.67 -27.92 5.52
N LYS A 190 -21.22 -26.88 6.16
CA LYS A 190 -22.27 -26.01 5.63
C LYS A 190 -21.88 -24.57 5.97
N ALA A 191 -21.33 -23.83 4.99
CA ALA A 191 -20.90 -22.45 5.19
C ALA A 191 -21.94 -21.47 4.69
N ALA A 192 -22.18 -20.38 5.44
CA ALA A 192 -22.81 -19.17 4.92
C ALA A 192 -21.74 -18.12 4.66
N VAL A 193 -21.75 -17.54 3.46
CA VAL A 193 -20.80 -16.52 3.00
C VAL A 193 -21.55 -15.20 2.86
N LEU A 194 -21.06 -14.17 3.54
CA LEU A 194 -21.60 -12.82 3.60
C LEU A 194 -20.54 -11.83 3.21
N ILE A 195 -20.78 -11.08 2.17
CA ILE A 195 -19.82 -10.12 1.60
C ILE A 195 -20.47 -8.74 1.59
N GLN A 196 -19.88 -7.78 2.28
CA GLN A 196 -20.29 -6.40 2.15
C GLN A 196 -20.07 -5.88 0.73
N ASN A 197 -21.04 -5.19 0.19
CA ASN A 197 -20.95 -4.56 -1.13
C ASN A 197 -20.03 -3.33 -1.07
N SER A 198 -18.74 -3.60 -1.09
CA SER A 198 -17.69 -2.59 -1.19
C SER A 198 -16.56 -3.10 -2.07
N THR A 199 -15.80 -2.19 -2.64
CA THR A 199 -14.65 -2.52 -3.50
C THR A 199 -13.62 -3.39 -2.77
N ALA A 200 -13.41 -3.17 -1.47
CA ALA A 200 -12.44 -3.92 -0.66
C ALA A 200 -12.90 -5.35 -0.33
N ASN A 201 -14.22 -5.62 -0.27
CA ASN A 201 -14.72 -6.92 0.18
C ASN A 201 -15.17 -7.84 -0.97
N THR A 202 -15.74 -7.28 -2.04
CA THR A 202 -16.31 -8.08 -3.14
C THR A 202 -15.28 -8.92 -3.87
N GLY A 203 -14.02 -8.48 -3.94
CA GLY A 203 -12.91 -9.22 -4.55
C GLY A 203 -12.54 -10.52 -3.82
N THR A 204 -12.91 -10.68 -2.54
CA THR A 204 -12.63 -11.90 -1.76
C THR A 204 -13.58 -13.05 -2.09
N ARG A 205 -14.80 -12.74 -2.55
CA ARG A 205 -15.88 -13.72 -2.75
C ARG A 205 -15.50 -14.90 -3.66
N PRO A 206 -14.92 -14.69 -4.86
CA PRO A 206 -14.56 -15.81 -5.74
C PRO A 206 -13.56 -16.77 -5.08
N GLY A 207 -12.56 -16.25 -4.35
CA GLY A 207 -11.58 -17.05 -3.64
C GLY A 207 -12.21 -17.92 -2.55
N ILE A 208 -13.14 -17.35 -1.76
CA ILE A 208 -13.88 -18.09 -0.74
C ILE A 208 -14.65 -19.24 -1.39
N VAL A 209 -15.43 -18.94 -2.43
CA VAL A 209 -16.27 -19.93 -3.13
C VAL A 209 -15.42 -21.06 -3.70
N ASN A 210 -14.34 -20.73 -4.44
CA ASN A 210 -13.46 -21.73 -5.03
C ASN A 210 -12.82 -22.64 -3.96
N ALA A 211 -12.36 -22.08 -2.85
CA ALA A 211 -11.77 -22.86 -1.77
C ALA A 211 -12.78 -23.83 -1.13
N LEU A 212 -14.00 -23.39 -0.89
CA LEU A 212 -15.07 -24.20 -0.32
C LEU A 212 -15.49 -25.31 -1.29
N ASP A 213 -15.70 -24.98 -2.56
CA ASP A 213 -16.13 -25.94 -3.61
C ASP A 213 -15.08 -27.02 -3.86
N GLN A 214 -13.80 -26.65 -3.99
CA GLN A 214 -12.71 -27.62 -4.16
C GLN A 214 -12.59 -28.61 -2.99
N HIS A 215 -13.01 -28.21 -1.80
CA HIS A 215 -12.98 -29.05 -0.60
C HIS A 215 -14.36 -29.59 -0.20
N HIS A 216 -15.33 -29.53 -1.10
CA HIS A 216 -16.68 -30.09 -0.93
C HIS A 216 -17.43 -29.57 0.30
N VAL A 217 -17.19 -28.32 0.69
CA VAL A 217 -17.97 -27.63 1.71
C VAL A 217 -19.23 -27.04 1.08
N LYS A 218 -20.40 -27.45 1.56
CA LYS A 218 -21.66 -26.95 1.01
C LYS A 218 -21.87 -25.48 1.34
N ILE A 219 -21.93 -24.63 0.35
CA ILE A 219 -22.32 -23.22 0.52
C ILE A 219 -23.85 -23.16 0.59
N VAL A 220 -24.39 -22.92 1.79
CA VAL A 220 -25.84 -22.89 2.03
C VAL A 220 -26.42 -21.48 1.87
N SER A 221 -25.59 -20.47 1.91
CA SER A 221 -25.95 -19.07 1.61
C SER A 221 -24.71 -18.34 1.07
N ASN A 222 -24.88 -17.52 0.04
CA ASN A 222 -23.81 -16.72 -0.56
C ASN A 222 -24.40 -15.36 -0.96
N LEU A 223 -24.26 -14.36 -0.08
CA LEU A 223 -24.96 -13.09 -0.17
C LEU A 223 -23.98 -11.93 -0.23
N VAL A 224 -24.24 -11.00 -1.12
CA VAL A 224 -23.69 -9.65 -1.08
C VAL A 224 -24.71 -8.78 -0.36
N ILE A 225 -24.26 -8.06 0.66
CA ILE A 225 -25.11 -7.27 1.57
C ILE A 225 -24.66 -5.80 1.54
N PRO A 226 -25.58 -4.84 1.77
CA PRO A 226 -25.17 -3.45 1.93
C PRO A 226 -24.32 -3.29 3.20
N GLY A 227 -23.42 -2.29 3.22
CA GLY A 227 -22.81 -1.83 4.46
C GLY A 227 -23.75 -0.91 5.21
N ASP A 228 -23.52 -0.78 6.52
CA ASP A 228 -24.22 0.18 7.40
C ASP A 228 -25.76 0.16 7.31
N ALA A 229 -26.33 -1.01 7.01
CA ALA A 229 -27.78 -1.17 7.03
C ALA A 229 -28.31 -1.10 8.48
N SER A 230 -29.46 -0.49 8.65
CA SER A 230 -30.11 -0.38 9.97
C SER A 230 -30.56 -1.74 10.53
N SER A 231 -30.78 -2.75 9.66
CA SER A 231 -31.08 -4.13 10.05
C SER A 231 -30.71 -5.11 8.94
N TYR A 232 -30.29 -6.31 9.36
CA TYR A 232 -30.02 -7.48 8.52
C TYR A 232 -30.98 -8.66 8.82
N ASP A 233 -32.11 -8.43 9.48
CA ASP A 233 -33.05 -9.46 9.93
C ASP A 233 -33.46 -10.43 8.81
N SER A 234 -33.75 -9.92 7.61
CA SER A 234 -34.12 -10.74 6.46
C SER A 234 -32.95 -11.65 6.00
N VAL A 235 -31.73 -11.11 6.02
CA VAL A 235 -30.50 -11.83 5.72
C VAL A 235 -30.26 -12.93 6.76
N ILE A 236 -30.36 -12.60 8.04
CA ILE A 236 -30.15 -13.54 9.16
C ILE A 236 -31.19 -14.65 9.15
N ASN A 237 -32.49 -14.34 8.96
CA ASN A 237 -33.54 -15.35 8.87
C ASN A 237 -33.31 -16.34 7.73
N ARG A 238 -32.85 -15.86 6.58
CA ARG A 238 -32.47 -16.73 5.45
C ARG A 238 -31.31 -17.65 5.79
N ILE A 239 -30.26 -17.12 6.47
CA ILE A 239 -29.09 -17.89 6.87
C ILE A 239 -29.48 -18.95 7.91
N ARG A 240 -30.22 -18.58 8.94
CA ARG A 240 -30.68 -19.49 10.00
C ARG A 240 -31.49 -20.66 9.45
N SER A 241 -32.39 -20.38 8.50
CA SER A 241 -33.20 -21.42 7.82
C SER A 241 -32.33 -22.44 7.08
N ALA A 242 -31.17 -22.03 6.55
CA ALA A 242 -30.23 -22.87 5.88
C ALA A 242 -29.34 -23.71 6.83
N ARG A 243 -29.34 -23.41 8.12
CA ARG A 243 -28.60 -24.08 9.21
C ARG A 243 -27.11 -24.28 8.90
N PRO A 244 -26.33 -23.21 8.70
CA PRO A 244 -24.89 -23.29 8.56
C PRO A 244 -24.26 -23.78 9.86
N ASN A 245 -23.11 -24.44 9.77
CA ASN A 245 -22.28 -24.74 10.93
C ASN A 245 -21.08 -23.77 11.06
N GLY A 246 -21.02 -22.77 10.20
CA GLY A 246 -20.06 -21.69 10.26
C GLY A 246 -20.37 -20.54 9.31
N LEU A 247 -19.93 -19.34 9.65
CA LEU A 247 -20.10 -18.12 8.89
C LEU A 247 -18.74 -17.63 8.37
N ILE A 248 -18.70 -17.14 7.16
CA ILE A 248 -17.58 -16.35 6.62
C ILE A 248 -18.13 -14.97 6.30
N ILE A 249 -17.64 -13.95 7.00
CA ILE A 249 -18.10 -12.57 6.86
C ILE A 249 -16.93 -11.70 6.40
N SER A 250 -16.98 -11.22 5.19
CA SER A 250 -16.04 -10.20 4.68
C SER A 250 -16.77 -8.86 4.64
N ALA A 251 -16.63 -8.10 5.71
CA ALA A 251 -17.31 -6.82 5.93
C ALA A 251 -16.49 -5.95 6.89
N ASP A 252 -16.86 -4.67 7.00
CA ASP A 252 -16.34 -3.81 8.05
C ASP A 252 -16.81 -4.22 9.45
N VAL A 253 -16.25 -3.56 10.45
CA VAL A 253 -16.52 -3.89 11.86
C VAL A 253 -17.98 -3.66 12.22
N GLN A 254 -18.54 -2.51 11.85
CA GLN A 254 -19.91 -2.15 12.20
C GLN A 254 -20.92 -3.14 11.60
N THR A 255 -20.79 -3.43 10.32
CA THR A 255 -21.61 -4.44 9.62
C THR A 255 -21.45 -5.81 10.26
N THR A 256 -20.22 -6.23 10.57
CA THR A 256 -19.95 -7.53 11.21
C THR A 256 -20.60 -7.64 12.58
N VAL A 257 -20.43 -6.64 13.44
CA VAL A 257 -21.00 -6.62 14.80
C VAL A 257 -22.53 -6.60 14.74
N THR A 258 -23.14 -5.82 13.85
CA THR A 258 -24.59 -5.77 13.66
C THR A 258 -25.13 -7.14 13.25
N LEU A 259 -24.51 -7.80 12.26
CA LEU A 259 -24.88 -9.16 11.83
C LEU A 259 -24.83 -10.17 12.98
N LEU A 260 -23.76 -10.15 13.78
CA LEU A 260 -23.59 -11.07 14.91
C LEU A 260 -24.62 -10.77 16.03
N SER A 261 -24.93 -9.50 16.27
CA SER A 261 -25.92 -9.06 17.25
C SER A 261 -27.32 -9.53 16.88
N GLU A 262 -27.74 -9.31 15.65
CA GLU A 262 -29.07 -9.74 15.18
C GLU A 262 -29.14 -11.26 15.07
N TYR A 263 -28.07 -11.96 14.66
CA TYR A 263 -28.04 -13.41 14.67
C TYR A 263 -28.26 -13.97 16.08
N LYS A 264 -27.56 -13.41 17.09
CA LYS A 264 -27.74 -13.76 18.50
C LYS A 264 -29.19 -13.56 18.96
N SER A 265 -29.76 -12.42 18.63
CA SER A 265 -31.13 -12.02 19.03
C SER A 265 -32.18 -12.96 18.44
N LEU A 266 -32.02 -13.35 17.17
CA LEU A 266 -33.01 -14.17 16.44
C LEU A 266 -32.84 -15.68 16.64
N ASP A 267 -31.70 -16.17 17.14
CA ASP A 267 -31.39 -17.61 17.31
C ASP A 267 -31.19 -18.01 18.76
N SER A 268 -31.96 -17.41 19.70
CA SER A 268 -31.93 -17.76 21.12
C SER A 268 -30.54 -17.73 21.74
N GLY A 269 -29.71 -16.79 21.29
CA GLY A 269 -28.35 -16.56 21.77
C GLY A 269 -27.28 -17.45 21.13
N ARG A 270 -27.63 -18.35 20.19
CA ARG A 270 -26.65 -19.18 19.49
C ARG A 270 -26.14 -18.49 18.22
N VAL A 271 -24.83 -18.31 18.10
CA VAL A 271 -24.16 -17.82 16.89
C VAL A 271 -23.14 -18.87 16.46
N PRO A 272 -23.15 -19.33 15.19
CA PRO A 272 -22.13 -20.26 14.69
C PRO A 272 -20.74 -19.64 14.76
N PRO A 273 -19.67 -20.46 14.75
CA PRO A 273 -18.30 -19.95 14.57
C PRO A 273 -18.20 -19.06 13.34
N VAL A 274 -17.42 -17.97 13.46
CA VAL A 274 -17.26 -16.97 12.42
C VAL A 274 -15.80 -16.79 12.02
N ILE A 275 -15.59 -16.65 10.72
CA ILE A 275 -14.28 -16.31 10.13
C ILE A 275 -14.42 -14.94 9.46
N VAL A 276 -13.50 -14.03 9.79
CA VAL A 276 -13.47 -12.65 9.28
C VAL A 276 -12.06 -12.27 8.82
N PRO A 277 -11.89 -11.29 7.90
CA PRO A 277 -10.57 -10.82 7.52
C PRO A 277 -9.90 -10.01 8.64
N THR A 278 -8.55 -10.03 8.72
CA THR A 278 -7.76 -9.24 9.68
C THR A 278 -7.76 -7.73 9.40
N GLY A 279 -8.25 -7.28 8.25
CA GLY A 279 -8.35 -5.84 7.94
C GLY A 279 -9.15 -5.02 8.95
N ILE A 280 -9.88 -5.70 9.84
CA ILE A 280 -10.64 -5.11 10.93
C ILE A 280 -9.95 -5.21 12.31
N LEU A 281 -8.70 -5.75 12.38
CA LEU A 281 -7.88 -5.72 13.60
C LEU A 281 -7.48 -4.29 13.96
N GLY A 282 -7.39 -4.02 15.27
CA GLY A 282 -7.09 -2.69 15.79
C GLY A 282 -8.30 -1.76 15.85
N SER A 283 -9.49 -2.27 15.50
CA SER A 283 -10.78 -1.63 15.68
C SER A 283 -11.45 -2.09 16.97
N SER A 284 -12.70 -1.72 17.17
CA SER A 284 -13.49 -2.14 18.34
C SER A 284 -14.00 -3.59 18.26
N LEU A 285 -13.69 -4.35 17.19
CA LEU A 285 -14.30 -5.68 16.95
C LEU A 285 -14.16 -6.63 18.15
N ASP A 286 -12.94 -6.74 18.70
CA ASP A 286 -12.62 -7.61 19.83
C ASP A 286 -13.43 -7.26 21.07
N SER A 287 -13.47 -5.98 21.42
CA SER A 287 -14.25 -5.47 22.56
C SER A 287 -15.75 -5.63 22.34
N ASP A 288 -16.25 -5.38 21.14
CA ASP A 288 -17.66 -5.48 20.78
C ASP A 288 -18.13 -6.93 20.76
N VAL A 289 -17.35 -7.84 20.15
CA VAL A 289 -17.65 -9.28 20.17
C VAL A 289 -17.57 -9.85 21.58
N LYS A 290 -16.58 -9.45 22.38
CA LYS A 290 -16.46 -9.86 23.78
C LYS A 290 -17.65 -9.42 24.63
N LYS A 291 -18.11 -8.19 24.45
CA LYS A 291 -19.32 -7.64 25.12
C LYS A 291 -20.58 -8.33 24.63
N LEU A 292 -20.67 -8.59 23.34
CA LEU A 292 -21.86 -9.15 22.71
C LEU A 292 -22.01 -10.66 22.98
N LEU A 293 -20.96 -11.46 22.72
CA LEU A 293 -20.99 -12.92 22.71
C LEU A 293 -20.18 -13.58 23.83
N GLY A 294 -19.42 -12.78 24.57
CA GLY A 294 -18.61 -13.24 25.70
C GLY A 294 -17.21 -13.73 25.30
N VAL A 295 -16.35 -13.90 26.31
CA VAL A 295 -14.94 -14.26 26.16
C VAL A 295 -14.78 -15.62 25.46
N LYS A 296 -15.65 -16.60 25.78
CA LYS A 296 -15.57 -17.93 25.16
C LYS A 296 -15.73 -17.87 23.64
N TYR A 297 -16.72 -17.11 23.15
CA TYR A 297 -16.93 -16.93 21.72
C TYR A 297 -15.73 -16.23 21.07
N LEU A 298 -15.24 -15.14 21.67
CA LEU A 298 -14.07 -14.42 21.20
C LEU A 298 -12.83 -15.33 21.02
N THR A 299 -12.59 -16.22 21.97
CA THR A 299 -11.38 -17.05 22.00
C THR A 299 -11.47 -18.36 21.22
N HIS A 300 -12.67 -18.87 20.91
CA HIS A 300 -12.87 -20.19 20.29
C HIS A 300 -13.66 -20.13 18.98
N ASP A 301 -14.61 -19.22 18.86
CA ASP A 301 -15.54 -19.20 17.75
C ASP A 301 -15.31 -18.04 16.76
N LEU A 302 -14.51 -17.02 17.15
CA LEU A 302 -14.02 -15.98 16.25
C LEU A 302 -12.62 -16.32 15.74
N THR A 303 -12.48 -16.39 14.42
CA THR A 303 -11.19 -16.55 13.77
C THR A 303 -10.98 -15.44 12.76
N LEU A 304 -9.82 -14.80 12.84
CA LEU A 304 -9.41 -13.81 11.86
C LEU A 304 -8.47 -14.48 10.86
N VAL A 305 -8.52 -14.02 9.62
CA VAL A 305 -7.63 -14.53 8.55
C VAL A 305 -7.06 -13.35 7.78
N GLY A 306 -5.77 -13.33 7.61
CA GLY A 306 -5.10 -12.27 6.86
C GLY A 306 -3.68 -12.63 6.51
N THR A 307 -3.00 -11.69 5.92
CA THR A 307 -1.60 -11.83 5.53
C THR A 307 -0.70 -12.02 6.77
N TYR A 308 0.26 -12.91 6.64
CA TYR A 308 1.20 -13.21 7.72
C TYR A 308 2.45 -12.34 7.62
N VAL A 309 2.89 -11.85 8.77
CA VAL A 309 4.15 -11.12 8.93
C VAL A 309 4.96 -11.80 10.03
N ASP A 310 6.20 -12.19 9.73
CA ASP A 310 7.11 -12.71 10.74
C ASP A 310 7.70 -11.57 11.58
N THR A 311 7.05 -11.30 12.72
CA THR A 311 7.46 -10.25 13.65
C THR A 311 8.78 -10.57 14.37
N SER A 312 9.29 -11.79 14.26
CA SER A 312 10.60 -12.18 14.81
C SER A 312 11.77 -11.88 13.86
N SER A 313 11.47 -11.60 12.58
CA SER A 313 12.46 -11.36 11.53
C SER A 313 13.32 -10.12 11.76
N ALA A 314 14.55 -10.12 11.24
CA ALA A 314 15.42 -8.94 11.28
C ALA A 314 14.84 -7.75 10.50
N ALA A 315 14.13 -8.02 9.39
CA ALA A 315 13.44 -7.00 8.60
C ALA A 315 12.36 -6.31 9.42
N PHE A 316 11.51 -7.08 10.12
CA PHE A 316 10.46 -6.52 10.96
C PHE A 316 11.01 -5.69 12.12
N LYS A 317 12.04 -6.16 12.81
CA LYS A 317 12.67 -5.42 13.93
C LYS A 317 13.26 -4.08 13.47
N GLN A 318 13.86 -4.03 12.28
CA GLN A 318 14.34 -2.77 11.72
C GLN A 318 13.18 -1.84 11.36
N TYR A 319 12.14 -2.36 10.71
CA TYR A 319 10.92 -1.64 10.38
C TYR A 319 10.25 -1.06 11.63
N GLU A 320 10.00 -1.88 12.64
CA GLU A 320 9.44 -1.48 13.93
C GLU A 320 10.24 -0.33 14.56
N THR A 321 11.57 -0.48 14.60
CA THR A 321 12.46 0.56 15.12
C THR A 321 12.36 1.85 14.31
N ALA A 322 12.32 1.75 12.98
CA ALA A 322 12.24 2.92 12.09
C ALA A 322 10.92 3.68 12.25
N VAL A 323 9.80 2.95 12.40
CA VAL A 323 8.47 3.55 12.52
C VAL A 323 8.19 4.12 13.91
N LYS A 324 8.68 3.49 14.98
CA LYS A 324 8.54 4.01 16.37
C LYS A 324 9.06 5.44 16.56
N HIS A 325 9.97 5.89 15.73
CA HIS A 325 10.53 7.24 15.77
C HIS A 325 9.80 8.22 14.83
N THR A 326 8.67 7.82 14.28
CA THR A 326 7.85 8.68 13.43
C THR A 326 6.67 9.27 14.21
N SER A 327 5.84 10.07 13.56
CA SER A 327 4.65 10.70 14.15
C SER A 327 3.53 9.74 14.53
N ILE A 328 3.62 8.45 14.15
CA ILE A 328 2.67 7.43 14.61
C ILE A 328 3.06 7.08 16.05
N GLY A 329 2.20 7.42 17.00
CA GLY A 329 2.43 7.15 18.42
C GLY A 329 2.70 5.66 18.71
N ALA A 330 3.51 5.38 19.73
CA ALA A 330 3.96 4.02 20.07
C ALA A 330 2.82 3.01 20.35
N THR A 331 1.63 3.48 20.70
CA THR A 331 0.46 2.65 21.05
C THR A 331 -0.31 2.18 19.81
N GLU A 332 -0.36 2.98 18.76
CA GLU A 332 -0.98 2.60 17.48
C GLU A 332 -0.01 1.76 16.63
N ALA A 333 1.30 1.94 16.84
CA ALA A 333 2.34 1.30 16.05
C ALA A 333 2.30 -0.23 16.11
N SER A 334 2.04 -0.84 17.27
CA SER A 334 2.18 -2.31 17.42
C SER A 334 1.07 -3.10 16.71
N ALA A 335 -0.17 -2.64 16.74
CA ALA A 335 -1.26 -3.30 16.02
C ALA A 335 -1.18 -3.06 14.50
N ILE A 336 -0.81 -1.84 14.10
CA ILE A 336 -0.66 -1.42 12.71
C ILE A 336 0.59 -2.03 12.08
N LEU A 337 1.70 -2.08 12.82
CA LEU A 337 2.97 -2.66 12.38
C LEU A 337 2.86 -4.15 12.02
N ALA A 338 1.96 -4.89 12.66
CA ALA A 338 1.76 -6.30 12.39
C ALA A 338 0.91 -6.60 11.14
N THR A 339 0.51 -5.60 10.37
CA THR A 339 -0.24 -5.82 9.13
C THR A 339 0.67 -5.75 7.92
N GLN A 340 0.59 -6.75 7.04
CA GLN A 340 1.38 -6.79 5.81
C GLN A 340 1.07 -5.59 4.92
N ALA A 341 -0.18 -5.15 4.85
CA ALA A 341 -0.60 -4.02 4.02
C ALA A 341 0.23 -2.75 4.27
N ILE A 342 0.61 -2.51 5.51
CA ILE A 342 1.42 -1.36 5.91
C ILE A 342 2.91 -1.62 5.71
N GLY A 343 3.36 -2.86 5.93
CA GLY A 343 4.71 -3.31 5.61
C GLY A 343 5.04 -3.15 4.14
N THR A 344 4.05 -3.26 3.22
CA THR A 344 4.28 -3.07 1.77
C THR A 344 4.70 -1.66 1.41
N ILE A 345 4.29 -0.62 2.15
CA ILE A 345 4.75 0.75 1.94
C ILE A 345 6.24 0.85 2.20
N TYR A 346 6.67 0.34 3.35
CA TYR A 346 8.07 0.35 3.75
C TYR A 346 8.92 -0.45 2.76
N ASP A 347 8.56 -1.71 2.52
CA ASP A 347 9.27 -2.59 1.60
C ASP A 347 9.27 -2.06 0.17
N GLY A 348 8.17 -1.46 -0.30
CA GLY A 348 8.08 -0.84 -1.62
C GLY A 348 9.12 0.25 -1.82
N ILE A 349 9.32 1.11 -0.83
CA ILE A 349 10.35 2.16 -0.88
C ILE A 349 11.75 1.54 -0.83
N ILE A 350 11.98 0.54 0.01
CA ILE A 350 13.28 -0.15 0.07
C ILE A 350 13.60 -0.83 -1.25
N VAL A 351 12.64 -1.54 -1.85
CA VAL A 351 12.80 -2.23 -3.15
C VAL A 351 13.07 -1.22 -4.27
N MET A 352 12.29 -0.12 -4.36
CA MET A 352 12.55 0.94 -5.33
C MET A 352 13.96 1.54 -5.16
N SER A 353 14.35 1.79 -3.92
CA SER A 353 15.69 2.35 -3.62
C SER A 353 16.82 1.39 -4.03
N LEU A 354 16.70 0.10 -3.71
CA LEU A 354 17.66 -0.93 -4.13
C LEU A 354 17.67 -1.12 -5.65
N ALA A 355 16.51 -1.01 -6.30
CA ALA A 355 16.41 -1.08 -7.76
C ALA A 355 17.13 0.09 -8.43
N MET A 356 17.01 1.31 -7.88
CA MET A 356 17.75 2.49 -8.33
C MET A 356 19.27 2.31 -8.16
N ASP A 357 19.71 1.80 -7.01
CA ASP A 357 21.14 1.53 -6.75
C ASP A 357 21.68 0.43 -7.70
N ALA A 358 20.92 -0.64 -7.93
CA ALA A 358 21.28 -1.72 -8.84
C ALA A 358 21.34 -1.25 -10.30
N ALA A 359 20.45 -0.35 -10.69
CA ALA A 359 20.39 0.25 -12.02
C ALA A 359 21.42 1.37 -12.23
N HIS A 360 22.07 1.86 -11.16
CA HIS A 360 22.87 3.10 -11.18
C HIS A 360 22.10 4.29 -11.77
N SER A 361 20.78 4.36 -11.54
CA SER A 361 19.90 5.40 -12.10
C SER A 361 18.66 5.62 -11.24
N THR A 362 18.30 6.88 -11.06
CA THR A 362 17.05 7.28 -10.41
C THR A 362 15.90 7.49 -11.40
N THR A 363 16.13 7.27 -12.69
CA THR A 363 15.12 7.42 -13.74
C THR A 363 14.20 6.19 -13.75
N PRO A 364 12.89 6.33 -13.54
CA PRO A 364 11.96 5.19 -13.46
C PRO A 364 12.03 4.28 -14.69
N ALA A 365 12.09 4.83 -15.90
CA ALA A 365 12.20 4.04 -17.13
C ALA A 365 13.45 3.15 -17.18
N VAL A 366 14.50 3.46 -16.41
CA VAL A 366 15.74 2.69 -16.35
C VAL A 366 15.69 1.67 -15.22
N TYR A 367 15.34 2.08 -13.99
CA TYR A 367 15.42 1.20 -12.84
C TYR A 367 14.23 0.27 -12.68
N ASN A 368 13.10 0.55 -13.33
CA ASN A 368 11.85 -0.20 -13.14
C ASN A 368 12.00 -1.73 -13.31
N LYS A 369 12.76 -2.19 -14.29
CA LYS A 369 13.03 -3.61 -14.51
C LYS A 369 13.83 -4.26 -13.36
N TYR A 370 14.58 -3.48 -12.60
CA TYR A 370 15.36 -3.96 -11.46
C TYR A 370 14.50 -4.24 -10.22
N MET A 371 13.24 -3.83 -10.21
CA MET A 371 12.30 -4.17 -9.12
C MET A 371 12.22 -5.68 -8.88
N ALA A 372 12.03 -6.46 -9.95
CA ALA A 372 12.07 -7.91 -9.87
C ALA A 372 13.49 -8.43 -9.61
N GLU A 373 14.53 -7.82 -10.22
CA GLU A 373 15.90 -8.29 -10.10
C GLU A 373 16.42 -8.30 -8.66
N VAL A 374 16.03 -7.32 -7.84
CA VAL A 374 16.49 -7.21 -6.44
C VAL A 374 15.65 -8.04 -5.47
N THR A 375 14.53 -8.66 -5.91
CA THR A 375 13.63 -9.45 -5.06
C THR A 375 13.59 -10.93 -5.40
N GLU A 376 13.88 -11.29 -6.65
CA GLU A 376 13.78 -12.67 -7.12
C GLU A 376 14.85 -13.58 -6.55
N ALA A 377 14.48 -14.86 -6.38
CA ALA A 377 15.41 -15.92 -6.03
C ALA A 377 16.27 -16.29 -7.23
N ARG A 378 17.50 -15.78 -7.28
CA ARG A 378 18.50 -16.11 -8.31
C ARG A 378 19.68 -16.86 -7.71
N LYS A 379 20.25 -17.80 -8.47
CA LYS A 379 21.43 -18.57 -8.03
C LYS A 379 22.58 -17.61 -7.69
N GLY A 380 23.09 -17.71 -6.47
CA GLY A 380 24.20 -16.88 -5.98
C GLY A 380 23.80 -15.50 -5.46
N ALA A 381 22.52 -15.13 -5.49
CA ALA A 381 22.07 -13.89 -4.89
C ALA A 381 22.22 -13.91 -3.36
N VAL A 382 22.70 -12.80 -2.81
CA VAL A 382 22.81 -12.60 -1.37
C VAL A 382 21.43 -12.23 -0.81
N ILE A 383 20.95 -12.99 0.17
CA ILE A 383 19.73 -12.61 0.89
C ILE A 383 20.06 -11.40 1.77
N VAL A 384 19.27 -10.35 1.63
CA VAL A 384 19.39 -9.10 2.39
C VAL A 384 18.04 -8.72 2.99
N HIS A 385 18.06 -8.26 4.24
CA HIS A 385 16.85 -7.90 4.98
C HIS A 385 16.74 -6.40 5.25
N THR A 386 17.77 -5.64 4.88
CA THR A 386 17.82 -4.20 5.10
C THR A 386 18.41 -3.49 3.88
N TYR A 387 18.02 -2.23 3.70
CA TYR A 387 18.59 -1.39 2.64
C TYR A 387 20.12 -1.33 2.71
N ALA A 388 20.68 -1.09 3.91
CA ALA A 388 22.13 -1.00 4.09
C ALA A 388 22.88 -2.29 3.70
N GLN A 389 22.31 -3.49 4.00
CA GLN A 389 22.87 -4.76 3.54
C GLN A 389 22.85 -4.87 2.02
N GLY A 390 21.72 -4.44 1.40
CA GLY A 390 21.55 -4.45 -0.05
C GLY A 390 22.58 -3.56 -0.75
N VAL A 391 22.70 -2.30 -0.34
CA VAL A 391 23.68 -1.35 -0.91
C VAL A 391 25.10 -1.86 -0.73
N LYS A 392 25.44 -2.43 0.43
CA LYS A 392 26.77 -3.02 0.65
C LYS A 392 27.07 -4.15 -0.34
N ALA A 393 26.12 -5.05 -0.58
CA ALA A 393 26.28 -6.15 -1.51
C ALA A 393 26.37 -5.65 -2.97
N LEU A 394 25.51 -4.70 -3.37
CA LEU A 394 25.52 -4.09 -4.71
C LEU A 394 26.83 -3.37 -5.01
N LYS A 395 27.40 -2.62 -4.05
CA LYS A 395 28.75 -2.02 -4.18
C LYS A 395 29.84 -3.04 -4.40
N GLN A 396 29.65 -4.27 -3.93
CA GLN A 396 30.55 -5.41 -4.18
C GLN A 396 30.24 -6.14 -5.49
N ARG A 397 29.33 -5.59 -6.33
CA ARG A 397 28.87 -6.18 -7.59
C ARG A 397 28.22 -7.56 -7.42
N ARG A 398 27.57 -7.80 -6.28
CA ARG A 398 26.85 -9.02 -5.99
C ARG A 398 25.36 -8.84 -6.30
N SER A 399 24.75 -9.85 -6.90
CA SER A 399 23.29 -9.92 -6.98
C SER A 399 22.69 -10.07 -5.59
N ILE A 400 21.55 -9.47 -5.37
CA ILE A 400 20.84 -9.53 -4.10
C ILE A 400 19.44 -10.14 -4.25
N ARG A 401 18.91 -10.65 -3.14
CA ARG A 401 17.49 -10.98 -2.97
C ARG A 401 17.01 -10.29 -1.71
N TYR A 402 16.21 -9.26 -1.86
CA TYR A 402 15.58 -8.60 -0.71
C TYR A 402 14.44 -9.46 -0.17
N VAL A 403 14.48 -9.71 1.14
CA VAL A 403 13.42 -10.36 1.91
C VAL A 403 13.07 -9.42 3.05
N GLY A 404 11.98 -8.70 2.88
CA GLY A 404 11.59 -7.60 3.74
C GLY A 404 10.63 -7.98 4.86
N VAL A 405 9.88 -6.99 5.30
CA VAL A 405 8.81 -7.12 6.32
C VAL A 405 7.69 -8.03 5.82
N THR A 406 7.37 -7.92 4.53
CA THR A 406 6.32 -8.71 3.87
C THR A 406 6.78 -10.12 3.50
N GLY A 407 7.99 -10.50 3.92
CA GLY A 407 8.59 -11.79 3.59
C GLY A 407 9.23 -11.83 2.20
N PRO A 408 9.39 -13.02 1.62
CA PRO A 408 9.91 -13.18 0.28
C PRO A 408 8.98 -12.59 -0.76
N ILE A 409 9.51 -11.75 -1.63
CA ILE A 409 8.76 -11.10 -2.72
C ILE A 409 9.10 -11.82 -4.03
N ALA A 410 8.08 -12.31 -4.72
CA ALA A 410 8.20 -12.92 -6.04
C ALA A 410 7.06 -12.39 -6.91
N PHE A 411 7.41 -11.65 -7.95
CA PHE A 411 6.44 -11.07 -8.87
C PHE A 411 6.10 -12.05 -10.01
N ASP A 412 4.82 -12.11 -10.37
CA ASP A 412 4.36 -12.78 -11.57
C ASP A 412 4.55 -11.90 -12.82
N LYS A 413 4.12 -12.40 -13.98
CA LYS A 413 4.20 -11.68 -15.26
C LYS A 413 3.37 -10.38 -15.31
N PHE A 414 2.47 -10.16 -14.38
CA PHE A 414 1.67 -8.95 -14.22
C PHE A 414 2.17 -8.05 -13.08
N HIS A 415 3.35 -8.36 -12.54
CA HIS A 415 3.98 -7.69 -11.40
C HIS A 415 3.19 -7.79 -10.08
N ASN A 416 2.41 -8.86 -9.90
CA ASN A 416 1.76 -9.16 -8.65
C ASN A 416 2.62 -10.08 -7.79
N SER A 417 2.73 -9.78 -6.51
CA SER A 417 3.33 -10.67 -5.52
C SER A 417 2.24 -11.45 -4.79
N SER A 418 2.48 -12.73 -4.54
CA SER A 418 1.68 -13.53 -3.63
C SER A 418 2.26 -13.44 -2.22
N GLY A 419 1.39 -13.42 -1.20
CA GLY A 419 1.79 -13.38 0.21
C GLY A 419 1.55 -14.68 0.95
N GLU A 420 2.09 -14.76 2.16
CA GLU A 420 1.68 -15.78 3.14
C GLU A 420 0.46 -15.29 3.91
N TYR A 421 -0.44 -16.22 4.26
CA TYR A 421 -1.61 -15.95 5.09
C TYR A 421 -1.53 -16.77 6.36
N ALA A 422 -2.25 -16.33 7.39
CA ALA A 422 -2.44 -17.12 8.60
C ALA A 422 -3.85 -16.94 9.15
N SER A 423 -4.28 -17.92 9.94
CA SER A 423 -5.40 -17.73 10.86
C SER A 423 -4.88 -17.12 12.16
N PHE A 424 -5.69 -16.30 12.79
CA PHE A 424 -5.40 -15.69 14.08
C PHE A 424 -6.59 -15.86 15.00
N THR A 425 -6.32 -16.09 16.28
CA THR A 425 -7.30 -16.11 17.35
C THR A 425 -6.92 -15.07 18.40
N LEU A 426 -7.87 -14.70 19.24
CA LEU A 426 -7.65 -13.77 20.34
C LEU A 426 -7.64 -14.52 21.67
N THR A 427 -6.79 -14.10 22.60
CA THR A 427 -6.85 -14.57 23.99
C THR A 427 -7.89 -13.77 24.78
N ALA A 428 -8.21 -14.21 25.99
CA ALA A 428 -9.08 -13.46 26.91
C ALA A 428 -8.52 -12.06 27.28
N LYS A 429 -7.22 -11.82 27.05
CA LYS A 429 -6.53 -10.53 27.25
C LYS A 429 -6.32 -9.77 25.93
N ASP A 430 -7.08 -10.15 24.91
CA ASP A 430 -7.09 -9.54 23.57
C ASP A 430 -5.73 -9.60 22.83
N ASN A 431 -4.81 -10.52 23.25
CA ASN A 431 -3.59 -10.76 22.52
C ASN A 431 -3.86 -11.65 21.30
N VAL A 432 -3.27 -11.28 20.17
CA VAL A 432 -3.34 -12.05 18.94
C VAL A 432 -2.44 -13.28 19.01
N VAL A 433 -2.98 -14.45 18.69
CA VAL A 433 -2.24 -15.70 18.57
C VAL A 433 -2.26 -16.16 17.12
N THR A 434 -1.08 -16.28 16.53
CA THR A 434 -0.93 -16.80 15.17
C THR A 434 -1.17 -18.31 15.17
N GLY A 435 -2.13 -18.71 14.33
CA GLY A 435 -2.42 -20.11 14.07
C GLY A 435 -1.60 -20.64 12.89
N ARG A 436 -2.23 -21.47 12.05
CA ARG A 436 -1.53 -22.13 10.94
C ARG A 436 -1.29 -21.18 9.77
N ILE A 437 -0.04 -21.12 9.30
CA ILE A 437 0.36 -20.37 8.10
C ILE A 437 -0.12 -21.10 6.84
N ILE A 438 -0.51 -20.34 5.83
CA ILE A 438 -0.93 -20.78 4.50
C ILE A 438 0.02 -20.12 3.49
N GLY A 439 0.94 -20.91 2.95
CA GLY A 439 1.91 -20.40 1.98
C GLY A 439 1.32 -20.18 0.59
N PRO A 440 2.01 -19.37 -0.25
CA PRO A 440 1.58 -19.02 -1.60
C PRO A 440 1.28 -20.22 -2.49
N ALA A 441 2.07 -21.30 -2.37
CA ALA A 441 1.85 -22.54 -3.13
C ALA A 441 0.51 -23.24 -2.81
N THR A 442 -0.04 -23.05 -1.61
CA THR A 442 -1.36 -23.57 -1.24
C THR A 442 -2.47 -22.68 -1.81
N ILE A 443 -2.31 -21.37 -1.72
CA ILE A 443 -3.25 -20.38 -2.29
C ILE A 443 -3.34 -20.57 -3.81
N SER A 444 -2.21 -20.71 -4.49
CA SER A 444 -2.17 -20.85 -5.96
C SER A 444 -2.89 -22.10 -6.50
N LYS A 445 -3.09 -23.13 -5.67
CA LYS A 445 -3.90 -24.30 -6.06
C LYS A 445 -5.39 -23.97 -6.13
N ILE A 446 -5.85 -23.02 -5.31
CA ILE A 446 -7.24 -22.53 -5.35
C ILE A 446 -7.46 -21.60 -6.53
N THR A 447 -6.45 -20.81 -6.90
CA THR A 447 -6.56 -19.81 -7.98
C THR A 447 -6.50 -20.41 -9.38
N LYS A 448 -5.90 -21.60 -9.53
CA LYS A 448 -5.71 -22.28 -10.83
C LYS A 448 -6.81 -23.29 -11.18
N GLY A 449 -7.73 -23.53 -10.28
CA GLY A 449 -8.93 -24.36 -10.51
C GLY A 449 -10.09 -23.50 -10.96
#